data_5e1e6a3e3c809220cabecea26f4ea9af
#
_entry.id   5e1e6a3e3c809220cabecea26f4ea9af
#
_cell.length_a   1.000
_cell.length_b   1.000
_cell.length_c   1.000
_cell.angle_alpha   90.00
_cell.angle_beta   90.00
_cell.angle_gamma   90.00
#
_symmetry.space_group_name_H-M   'P 1'
#
loop_
_entity.id
_entity.type
_entity.pdbx_description
1 polymer ?
#
loop_
_entity_poly.entity_id
_entity_poly.type
_entity_poly.pdbx_seq_one_letter_code
_entity_poly.pdbx_strand_id
1 'polypeptide(L)'
;MNKCGQYFVLVTATLLGALIPATAEPSEDDLAAFVESFNRFRVVELSPKVVGRLHTLDGEVLEGVPDPYGYPLVLKQGTAEYDGSTHTLLGNPDDEKWPYPMHLHLGAHSEAGKGHIGQFEDLPEGMLELWEMPLETFYGPAAVCNFDFLKPVEGETENGDKVGKIGRAILPEHFSHVREGDIVLICSSYRGIEEPYLPAETAKWLAEEKKIKMLGVEVPGVRWESNGKVPSPNNSPTHRHLMGNNIPVTYPLTNISTLTQKHVYYIGLPARFDRMEASWIRAIAFEERN
;
A
#
# COMPACT_ATOMS: atom_id res chain seq x y z
N MET A 1 9.84 -18.26 21.84
CA MET A 1 10.41 -19.15 20.82
C MET A 1 9.61 -18.86 19.55
N ASN A 2 10.25 -18.13 18.64
CA ASN A 2 9.57 -17.43 17.53
C ASN A 2 9.08 -18.38 16.43
N LYS A 3 7.76 -18.42 16.24
CA LYS A 3 7.16 -19.09 15.08
C LYS A 3 7.49 -18.41 13.74
N CYS A 4 8.03 -17.20 13.75
CA CYS A 4 8.40 -16.42 12.54
C CYS A 4 9.54 -17.07 11.72
N GLY A 5 10.54 -17.68 12.38
CA GLY A 5 11.63 -18.35 11.68
C GLY A 5 11.20 -19.57 10.84
N GLN A 6 10.07 -20.19 11.19
CA GLN A 6 9.56 -21.36 10.47
C GLN A 6 8.95 -21.01 9.11
N TYR A 7 8.37 -19.81 8.95
CA TYR A 7 7.75 -19.42 7.67
C TYR A 7 8.78 -19.02 6.61
N PHE A 8 9.88 -18.38 7.01
CA PHE A 8 10.95 -18.04 6.07
C PHE A 8 11.63 -19.30 5.54
N VAL A 9 11.86 -20.27 6.42
CA VAL A 9 12.41 -21.59 6.06
C VAL A 9 11.44 -22.37 5.15
N LEU A 10 10.12 -22.27 5.37
CA LEU A 10 9.14 -23.01 4.59
C LEU A 10 9.01 -22.45 3.16
N VAL A 11 9.06 -21.12 2.97
CA VAL A 11 9.03 -20.49 1.64
C VAL A 11 10.32 -20.82 0.87
N THR A 12 11.48 -20.78 1.53
CA THR A 12 12.75 -21.14 0.90
C THR A 12 12.80 -22.63 0.56
N ALA A 13 12.27 -23.50 1.41
CA ALA A 13 12.22 -24.94 1.17
C ALA A 13 11.25 -25.31 0.03
N THR A 14 10.15 -24.59 -0.14
CA THR A 14 9.21 -24.82 -1.25
C THR A 14 9.81 -24.37 -2.58
N LEU A 15 10.64 -23.32 -2.59
CA LEU A 15 11.35 -22.85 -3.78
C LEU A 15 12.55 -23.73 -4.15
N LEU A 16 13.25 -24.31 -3.16
CA LEU A 16 14.45 -25.10 -3.39
C LEU A 16 14.20 -26.63 -3.42
N GLY A 17 13.00 -27.08 -3.05
CA GLY A 17 12.69 -28.52 -2.99
C GLY A 17 13.47 -29.29 -1.94
N ALA A 18 14.22 -28.64 -1.05
CA ALA A 18 15.03 -29.23 0.01
C ALA A 18 14.70 -28.61 1.37
N LEU A 19 14.52 -29.44 2.38
CA LEU A 19 14.45 -29.02 3.79
C LEU A 19 15.86 -28.68 4.27
N ILE A 20 16.24 -27.41 4.27
CA ILE A 20 17.48 -26.94 4.89
C ILE A 20 17.22 -26.89 6.41
N PRO A 21 18.03 -27.55 7.25
CA PRO A 21 17.89 -27.42 8.69
C PRO A 21 18.13 -25.98 9.13
N ALA A 22 17.24 -25.46 10.00
CA ALA A 22 17.18 -24.05 10.41
C ALA A 22 18.45 -23.50 11.12
N THR A 23 19.49 -24.32 11.26
CA THR A 23 20.75 -23.99 11.96
C THR A 23 22.01 -24.04 11.07
N ALA A 24 21.87 -24.40 9.79
CA ALA A 24 23.01 -24.41 8.86
C ALA A 24 23.04 -23.08 8.09
N GLU A 25 24.20 -22.46 8.00
CA GLU A 25 24.41 -21.37 7.05
C GLU A 25 24.22 -21.90 5.62
N PRO A 26 23.51 -21.17 4.74
CA PRO A 26 23.33 -21.60 3.36
C PRO A 26 24.70 -21.70 2.66
N SER A 27 24.91 -22.78 1.93
CA SER A 27 26.10 -22.95 1.11
C SER A 27 26.09 -21.97 -0.08
N GLU A 28 27.22 -21.78 -0.74
CA GLU A 28 27.27 -20.99 -1.99
C GLU A 28 26.37 -21.60 -3.07
N ASP A 29 26.21 -22.89 -3.12
CA ASP A 29 25.35 -23.60 -4.04
C ASP A 29 23.86 -23.32 -3.73
N ASP A 30 23.49 -23.27 -2.43
CA ASP A 30 22.12 -22.91 -2.02
C ASP A 30 21.79 -21.47 -2.40
N LEU A 31 22.71 -20.54 -2.23
CA LEU A 31 22.56 -19.16 -2.63
C LEU A 31 22.45 -19.02 -4.16
N ALA A 32 23.27 -19.73 -4.91
CA ALA A 32 23.20 -19.76 -6.36
C ALA A 32 21.84 -20.30 -6.87
N ALA A 33 21.38 -21.41 -6.29
CA ALA A 33 20.09 -22.00 -6.60
C ALA A 33 18.93 -21.05 -6.24
N PHE A 34 19.03 -20.34 -5.12
CA PHE A 34 18.06 -19.33 -4.73
C PHE A 34 18.00 -18.18 -5.74
N VAL A 35 19.16 -17.62 -6.12
CA VAL A 35 19.24 -16.55 -7.13
C VAL A 35 18.67 -17.04 -8.47
N GLU A 36 19.01 -18.25 -8.90
CA GLU A 36 18.49 -18.83 -10.14
C GLU A 36 16.95 -18.98 -10.11
N SER A 37 16.38 -19.26 -8.94
CA SER A 37 14.94 -19.38 -8.79
C SER A 37 14.18 -18.08 -9.16
N PHE A 38 14.81 -16.91 -9.00
CA PHE A 38 14.19 -15.63 -9.40
C PHE A 38 13.94 -15.53 -10.90
N ASN A 39 14.69 -16.25 -11.73
CA ASN A 39 14.47 -16.28 -13.18
C ASN A 39 13.10 -16.89 -13.56
N ARG A 40 12.47 -17.63 -12.65
CA ARG A 40 11.14 -18.20 -12.81
C ARG A 40 10.03 -17.18 -12.62
N PHE A 41 10.34 -16.01 -12.04
CA PHE A 41 9.37 -14.98 -11.75
C PHE A 41 9.51 -13.79 -12.70
N ARG A 42 8.39 -13.16 -13.00
CA ARG A 42 8.38 -11.79 -13.48
C ARG A 42 8.23 -10.85 -12.29
N VAL A 43 8.93 -9.74 -12.34
CA VAL A 43 8.77 -8.66 -11.36
C VAL A 43 7.78 -7.65 -11.93
N VAL A 44 6.74 -7.34 -11.17
CA VAL A 44 5.74 -6.34 -11.51
C VAL A 44 5.93 -5.14 -10.59
N GLU A 45 6.16 -3.96 -11.17
CA GLU A 45 6.22 -2.70 -10.43
C GLU A 45 4.81 -2.30 -9.99
N LEU A 46 4.62 -2.14 -8.69
CA LEU A 46 3.33 -1.76 -8.11
C LEU A 46 3.29 -0.31 -7.64
N SER A 47 4.41 0.40 -7.68
CA SER A 47 4.42 1.83 -7.35
C SER A 47 4.15 2.67 -8.59
N PRO A 48 3.22 3.63 -8.54
CA PRO A 48 3.02 4.58 -9.61
C PRO A 48 4.27 5.45 -9.78
N LYS A 49 4.57 5.81 -11.03
CA LYS A 49 5.61 6.78 -11.30
C LYS A 49 5.14 8.15 -10.83
N VAL A 50 5.82 8.69 -9.85
CA VAL A 50 5.61 10.09 -9.43
C VAL A 50 6.23 10.98 -10.48
N VAL A 51 5.40 11.75 -11.17
CA VAL A 51 5.83 12.76 -12.14
C VAL A 51 5.26 14.09 -11.64
N GLY A 52 6.10 14.86 -10.97
CA GLY A 52 5.72 16.20 -10.53
C GLY A 52 5.94 17.24 -11.63
N ARG A 53 5.40 18.43 -11.44
CA ARG A 53 5.89 19.60 -12.14
C ARG A 53 7.28 19.91 -11.61
N LEU A 54 8.28 19.55 -12.38
CA LEU A 54 9.64 19.96 -12.10
C LEU A 54 9.83 21.38 -12.62
N HIS A 55 10.26 22.26 -11.75
CA HIS A 55 10.83 23.53 -12.18
C HIS A 55 12.32 23.32 -12.38
N THR A 56 12.84 23.74 -13.52
CA THR A 56 14.28 23.86 -13.71
C THR A 56 14.82 24.97 -12.79
N LEU A 57 16.13 25.01 -12.56
CA LEU A 57 16.78 26.07 -11.80
C LEU A 57 16.47 27.47 -12.39
N ASP A 58 16.19 27.54 -13.69
CA ASP A 58 15.86 28.79 -14.40
C ASP A 58 14.36 29.12 -14.35
N GLY A 59 13.56 28.32 -13.63
CA GLY A 59 12.15 28.58 -13.42
C GLY A 59 11.19 28.06 -14.50
N GLU A 60 11.68 27.34 -15.50
CA GLU A 60 10.80 26.67 -16.46
C GLU A 60 10.02 25.53 -15.80
N VAL A 61 8.73 25.49 -16.06
CA VAL A 61 7.84 24.41 -15.56
C VAL A 61 7.92 23.24 -16.53
N LEU A 62 8.45 22.11 -16.07
CA LEU A 62 8.31 20.85 -16.80
C LEU A 62 6.93 20.28 -16.50
N GLU A 63 6.13 20.00 -17.54
CA GLU A 63 4.81 19.42 -17.38
C GLU A 63 4.87 18.10 -16.63
N GLY A 64 4.10 17.98 -15.56
CA GLY A 64 3.94 16.77 -14.78
C GLY A 64 2.56 16.16 -14.97
N VAL A 65 2.43 14.89 -14.60
CA VAL A 65 1.14 14.21 -14.51
C VAL A 65 0.55 14.51 -13.13
N PRO A 66 -0.73 14.93 -13.02
CA PRO A 66 -1.36 15.12 -11.72
C PRO A 66 -1.35 13.84 -10.91
N ASP A 67 -1.09 13.95 -9.60
CA ASP A 67 -1.31 12.87 -8.67
C ASP A 67 -2.79 12.43 -8.76
N PRO A 68 -3.11 11.12 -8.81
CA PRO A 68 -4.48 10.64 -8.84
C PRO A 68 -5.34 11.11 -7.66
N TYR A 69 -4.73 11.55 -6.56
CA TYR A 69 -5.40 12.18 -5.40
C TYR A 69 -5.60 13.69 -5.52
N GLY A 70 -5.14 14.30 -6.61
CA GLY A 70 -5.30 15.74 -6.82
C GLY A 70 -4.41 16.61 -5.92
N TYR A 71 -3.44 16.04 -5.22
CA TYR A 71 -2.40 16.83 -4.58
C TYR A 71 -1.50 17.43 -5.66
N PRO A 72 -1.39 18.75 -5.76
CA PRO A 72 -0.52 19.38 -6.74
C PRO A 72 0.92 19.05 -6.37
N LEU A 73 1.49 18.04 -7.02
CA LEU A 73 2.89 17.70 -6.95
C LEU A 73 3.69 18.74 -7.72
N VAL A 74 3.88 19.88 -7.12
CA VAL A 74 4.85 20.85 -7.59
C VAL A 74 6.16 20.56 -6.88
N LEU A 75 6.99 19.74 -7.51
CA LEU A 75 8.35 19.53 -7.05
C LEU A 75 9.20 20.68 -7.58
N LYS A 76 9.53 21.63 -6.72
CA LYS A 76 10.51 22.65 -7.05
C LYS A 76 11.90 22.09 -6.77
N GLN A 77 12.72 22.06 -7.79
CA GLN A 77 14.11 21.68 -7.64
C GLN A 77 14.88 22.88 -7.07
N GLY A 78 15.49 22.68 -5.92
CA GLY A 78 16.42 23.60 -5.31
C GLY A 78 17.75 22.92 -5.05
N THR A 79 18.75 23.70 -4.70
CA THR A 79 20.05 23.18 -4.27
C THR A 79 20.39 23.70 -2.89
N ALA A 80 20.98 22.85 -2.05
CA ALA A 80 21.59 23.27 -0.79
C ALA A 80 23.00 22.72 -0.71
N GLU A 81 23.91 23.51 -0.18
CA GLU A 81 25.25 23.02 0.14
C GLU A 81 25.21 22.35 1.51
N TYR A 82 25.63 21.12 1.55
CA TYR A 82 25.83 20.37 2.77
C TYR A 82 27.14 19.61 2.69
N ASP A 83 27.99 19.79 3.68
CA ASP A 83 29.30 19.11 3.78
C ASP A 83 30.20 19.34 2.55
N GLY A 84 30.12 20.51 1.92
CA GLY A 84 30.90 20.87 0.74
C GLY A 84 30.38 20.24 -0.58
N SER A 85 29.24 19.58 -0.52
CA SER A 85 28.57 19.00 -1.70
C SER A 85 27.24 19.69 -1.96
N THR A 86 26.88 19.84 -3.23
CA THR A 86 25.58 20.38 -3.64
C THR A 86 24.56 19.28 -3.71
N HIS A 87 23.47 19.40 -2.95
CA HIS A 87 22.35 18.46 -2.93
C HIS A 87 21.14 19.07 -3.60
N THR A 88 20.44 18.25 -4.40
CA THR A 88 19.15 18.63 -4.97
C THR A 88 18.05 18.40 -3.92
N LEU A 89 17.28 19.43 -3.66
CA LEU A 89 16.12 19.39 -2.78
C LEU A 89 14.84 19.41 -3.59
N LEU A 90 13.84 18.67 -3.12
CA LEU A 90 12.50 18.63 -3.70
C LEU A 90 11.49 19.17 -2.68
N GLY A 91 10.54 20.02 -3.12
CA GLY A 91 9.60 20.58 -2.18
C GLY A 91 8.40 21.31 -2.79
N ASN A 92 7.55 21.87 -1.94
CA ASN A 92 6.41 22.67 -2.36
C ASN A 92 6.80 24.15 -2.43
N PRO A 93 6.67 24.81 -3.61
CA PRO A 93 7.05 26.21 -3.77
C PRO A 93 6.12 27.19 -3.02
N ASP A 94 4.92 26.77 -2.63
CA ASP A 94 3.90 27.64 -2.03
C ASP A 94 4.02 27.75 -0.50
N ASP A 95 4.95 27.02 0.12
CA ASP A 95 5.21 27.11 1.56
C ASP A 95 6.40 28.03 1.85
N GLU A 96 6.12 29.25 2.30
CA GLU A 96 7.14 30.26 2.64
C GLU A 96 8.01 29.86 3.84
N LYS A 97 7.50 28.99 4.73
CA LYS A 97 8.23 28.59 5.96
C LYS A 97 9.17 27.42 5.72
N TRP A 98 8.77 26.54 4.81
CA TRP A 98 9.57 25.39 4.43
C TRP A 98 9.51 25.24 2.91
N PRO A 99 10.42 25.86 2.19
CA PRO A 99 10.34 25.94 0.71
C PRO A 99 10.35 24.59 0.01
N TYR A 100 10.64 23.51 0.73
CA TYR A 100 10.72 22.17 0.19
C TYR A 100 10.03 21.11 1.09
N PRO A 101 8.77 21.32 1.52
CA PRO A 101 8.09 20.28 2.29
C PRO A 101 7.84 19.08 1.38
N MET A 102 8.32 17.92 1.80
CA MET A 102 7.96 16.67 1.15
C MET A 102 6.77 16.07 1.91
N HIS A 103 5.68 15.80 1.19
CA HIS A 103 4.50 15.19 1.77
C HIS A 103 4.70 13.66 1.81
N LEU A 104 4.48 13.03 2.96
CA LEU A 104 4.69 11.58 3.11
C LEU A 104 3.67 10.73 2.35
N HIS A 105 2.51 11.33 2.03
CA HIS A 105 1.48 10.70 1.20
C HIS A 105 1.70 10.89 -0.31
N LEU A 106 2.94 11.21 -0.71
CA LEU A 106 3.31 11.38 -2.11
C LEU A 106 3.64 10.05 -2.77
N GLY A 107 2.93 9.70 -3.85
CA GLY A 107 3.14 8.43 -4.55
C GLY A 107 2.80 7.23 -3.67
N ALA A 108 3.37 6.06 -3.97
CA ALA A 108 3.15 4.88 -3.15
C ALA A 108 3.73 5.07 -1.75
N HIS A 109 2.90 4.89 -0.76
CA HIS A 109 3.26 5.00 0.66
C HIS A 109 2.49 4.00 1.50
N SER A 110 3.00 3.70 2.68
CA SER A 110 2.29 2.95 3.71
C SER A 110 1.92 3.87 4.86
N GLU A 111 0.70 3.74 5.33
CA GLU A 111 0.16 4.45 6.49
C GLU A 111 -0.09 3.48 7.62
N ALA A 112 0.27 3.84 8.83
CA ALA A 112 -0.01 3.07 10.02
C ALA A 112 0.28 3.88 11.30
N GLY A 113 -0.06 3.27 12.42
CA GLY A 113 0.33 3.74 13.73
C GLY A 113 -0.47 4.89 14.28
N LYS A 114 -0.03 5.30 15.45
CA LYS A 114 -0.66 6.37 16.23
C LYS A 114 -0.65 7.71 15.51
N GLY A 115 0.38 7.96 14.70
CA GLY A 115 0.52 9.22 13.97
C GLY A 115 -0.66 9.50 13.06
N HIS A 116 -1.13 8.47 12.34
CA HIS A 116 -2.23 8.62 11.40
C HIS A 116 -3.61 8.61 12.03
N ILE A 117 -3.84 7.75 13.03
CA ILE A 117 -5.15 7.63 13.69
C ILE A 117 -5.14 8.05 15.16
N GLY A 118 -4.04 8.61 15.65
CA GLY A 118 -3.86 9.04 17.06
C GLY A 118 -4.86 10.09 17.55
N GLN A 119 -5.56 10.70 16.65
CA GLN A 119 -6.64 11.65 16.92
C GLN A 119 -7.99 10.97 17.18
N PHE A 120 -8.12 9.66 16.94
CA PHE A 120 -9.31 8.92 17.36
C PHE A 120 -9.31 8.76 18.89
N GLU A 121 -10.47 8.93 19.49
CA GLU A 121 -10.72 8.52 20.86
C GLU A 121 -10.82 6.98 20.91
N ASP A 122 -10.49 6.38 22.03
CA ASP A 122 -10.59 4.94 22.29
C ASP A 122 -9.75 4.05 21.35
N LEU A 123 -8.52 4.45 21.09
CA LEU A 123 -7.58 3.60 20.36
C LEU A 123 -7.16 2.38 21.19
N PRO A 124 -6.99 1.21 20.55
CA PRO A 124 -6.48 0.03 21.24
C PRO A 124 -5.11 0.27 21.88
N GLU A 125 -4.91 -0.28 23.07
CA GLU A 125 -3.57 -0.35 23.66
C GLU A 125 -2.66 -1.24 22.79
N GLY A 126 -1.38 -0.87 22.68
CA GLY A 126 -0.40 -1.66 21.93
C GLY A 126 -0.32 -1.37 20.43
N MET A 127 -0.93 -0.29 19.98
CA MET A 127 -0.68 0.21 18.60
C MET A 127 0.79 0.58 18.42
N LEU A 128 1.35 0.09 17.31
CA LEU A 128 2.72 0.37 16.88
C LEU A 128 2.75 1.58 15.96
N GLU A 129 3.82 2.33 16.03
CA GLU A 129 4.18 3.26 14.96
C GLU A 129 4.66 2.48 13.73
N LEU A 130 4.57 3.07 12.54
CA LEU A 130 4.95 2.41 11.30
C LEU A 130 6.39 1.85 11.34
N TRP A 131 7.32 2.59 11.93
CA TRP A 131 8.74 2.23 12.05
C TRP A 131 9.02 1.14 13.10
N GLU A 132 8.07 0.88 14.00
CA GLU A 132 8.14 -0.18 15.02
C GLU A 132 7.63 -1.52 14.52
N MET A 133 6.87 -1.52 13.40
CA MET A 133 6.28 -2.73 12.86
C MET A 133 7.35 -3.72 12.40
N PRO A 134 7.14 -5.03 12.62
CA PRO A 134 8.02 -6.06 12.09
C PRO A 134 8.17 -5.95 10.57
N LEU A 135 9.38 -6.16 10.04
CA LEU A 135 9.62 -6.10 8.59
C LEU A 135 8.73 -7.07 7.81
N GLU A 136 8.41 -8.21 8.41
CA GLU A 136 7.56 -9.26 7.85
C GLU A 136 6.12 -8.79 7.56
N THR A 137 5.72 -7.65 8.11
CA THR A 137 4.46 -6.99 7.79
C THR A 137 4.41 -6.53 6.33
N PHE A 138 5.57 -6.14 5.79
CA PHE A 138 5.68 -5.46 4.50
C PHE A 138 6.18 -6.35 3.36
N TYR A 139 6.37 -7.63 3.59
CA TYR A 139 6.69 -8.59 2.54
C TYR A 139 6.11 -9.98 2.83
N GLY A 140 5.89 -10.74 1.80
CA GLY A 140 5.43 -12.13 1.91
C GLY A 140 4.37 -12.51 0.88
N PRO A 141 3.71 -13.66 1.11
CA PRO A 141 2.59 -14.08 0.28
C PRO A 141 1.48 -13.02 0.28
N ALA A 142 1.01 -12.68 -0.91
CA ALA A 142 -0.04 -11.68 -1.10
C ALA A 142 -1.18 -12.25 -1.94
N ALA A 143 -2.40 -12.17 -1.43
CA ALA A 143 -3.62 -12.53 -2.15
C ALA A 143 -4.04 -11.37 -3.06
N VAL A 144 -4.23 -11.64 -4.34
CA VAL A 144 -4.66 -10.67 -5.35
C VAL A 144 -6.17 -10.74 -5.53
N CYS A 145 -6.87 -9.67 -5.21
CA CYS A 145 -8.32 -9.57 -5.25
C CYS A 145 -8.75 -8.51 -6.30
N ASN A 146 -9.07 -8.97 -7.50
CA ASN A 146 -9.62 -8.13 -8.55
C ASN A 146 -11.15 -8.15 -8.47
N PHE A 147 -11.76 -6.97 -8.33
CA PHE A 147 -13.20 -6.79 -8.16
C PHE A 147 -13.95 -6.37 -9.42
N ASP A 148 -13.43 -6.59 -10.61
CA ASP A 148 -14.10 -6.29 -11.88
C ASP A 148 -15.42 -7.04 -12.05
N PHE A 149 -15.64 -8.12 -11.31
CA PHE A 149 -16.91 -8.83 -11.28
C PHE A 149 -18.02 -8.08 -10.51
N LEU A 150 -17.69 -7.11 -9.67
CA LEU A 150 -18.63 -6.27 -8.94
C LEU A 150 -19.12 -5.12 -9.83
N LYS A 151 -19.87 -5.46 -10.87
CA LYS A 151 -20.40 -4.46 -11.81
C LYS A 151 -21.19 -3.39 -11.09
N PRO A 152 -20.96 -2.10 -11.41
CA PRO A 152 -21.73 -0.99 -10.86
C PRO A 152 -23.23 -1.16 -11.08
N VAL A 153 -24.03 -0.65 -10.16
CA VAL A 153 -25.49 -0.72 -10.18
C VAL A 153 -26.08 0.68 -10.26
N GLU A 154 -27.33 0.79 -10.71
CA GLU A 154 -28.05 2.07 -10.68
C GLU A 154 -28.12 2.59 -9.25
N GLY A 155 -27.68 3.82 -9.04
CA GLY A 155 -27.63 4.49 -7.75
C GLY A 155 -28.72 5.53 -7.61
N GLU A 156 -29.14 5.76 -6.38
CA GLU A 156 -30.08 6.80 -5.99
C GLU A 156 -29.52 7.62 -4.83
N THR A 157 -29.83 8.90 -4.77
CA THR A 157 -29.55 9.73 -3.60
C THR A 157 -30.51 9.37 -2.46
N GLU A 158 -30.26 9.89 -1.26
CA GLU A 158 -31.19 9.77 -0.12
C GLU A 158 -32.60 10.31 -0.44
N ASN A 159 -32.72 11.21 -1.40
CA ASN A 159 -33.99 11.79 -1.85
C ASN A 159 -34.62 11.02 -3.02
N GLY A 160 -34.04 9.90 -3.46
CA GLY A 160 -34.55 9.09 -4.56
C GLY A 160 -34.17 9.57 -5.96
N ASP A 161 -33.31 10.58 -6.08
CA ASP A 161 -32.81 11.03 -7.39
C ASP A 161 -31.79 10.06 -7.96
N LYS A 162 -31.94 9.74 -9.23
CA LYS A 162 -30.97 8.86 -9.92
C LYS A 162 -29.63 9.59 -10.10
N VAL A 163 -28.57 8.96 -9.64
CA VAL A 163 -27.18 9.48 -9.76
C VAL A 163 -26.32 8.77 -10.79
N GLY A 164 -26.95 7.89 -11.59
CA GLY A 164 -26.23 7.00 -12.51
C GLY A 164 -25.69 5.76 -11.82
N LYS A 165 -24.68 5.14 -12.41
CA LYS A 165 -24.10 3.90 -11.86
C LYS A 165 -23.14 4.21 -10.71
N ILE A 166 -23.27 3.45 -9.65
CA ILE A 166 -22.42 3.53 -8.46
C ILE A 166 -21.72 2.18 -8.19
N GLY A 167 -20.54 2.25 -7.60
CA GLY A 167 -19.79 1.08 -7.21
C GLY A 167 -20.45 0.31 -6.05
N ARG A 168 -20.25 -0.98 -6.02
CA ARG A 168 -20.80 -1.90 -5.02
C ARG A 168 -19.87 -2.07 -3.83
N ALA A 169 -20.44 -2.45 -2.69
CA ALA A 169 -19.67 -2.84 -1.52
C ALA A 169 -18.87 -4.13 -1.77
N ILE A 170 -17.63 -4.13 -1.32
CA ILE A 170 -16.77 -5.31 -1.27
C ILE A 170 -17.07 -6.03 0.04
N LEU A 171 -17.63 -7.22 -0.02
CA LEU A 171 -18.09 -7.99 1.13
C LEU A 171 -17.12 -9.13 1.48
N PRO A 172 -17.14 -9.69 2.70
CA PRO A 172 -16.25 -10.76 3.14
C PRO A 172 -16.21 -11.98 2.21
N GLU A 173 -17.34 -12.39 1.62
CA GLU A 173 -17.42 -13.51 0.69
C GLU A 173 -16.58 -13.33 -0.59
N HIS A 174 -16.24 -12.10 -0.93
CA HIS A 174 -15.41 -11.80 -2.11
C HIS A 174 -13.93 -12.11 -1.89
N PHE A 175 -13.53 -12.37 -0.63
CA PHE A 175 -12.16 -12.69 -0.25
C PHE A 175 -11.95 -14.20 0.03
N SER A 176 -12.69 -15.08 -0.65
CA SER A 176 -12.71 -16.52 -0.36
C SER A 176 -11.34 -17.22 -0.43
N HIS A 177 -10.39 -16.69 -1.21
CA HIS A 177 -9.04 -17.23 -1.36
C HIS A 177 -8.00 -16.58 -0.44
N VAL A 178 -8.35 -15.52 0.28
CA VAL A 178 -7.46 -14.88 1.25
C VAL A 178 -7.27 -15.79 2.46
N ARG A 179 -6.03 -16.01 2.84
CA ARG A 179 -5.62 -16.82 3.99
C ARG A 179 -5.31 -15.94 5.19
N GLU A 180 -5.37 -16.51 6.38
CA GLU A 180 -4.87 -15.83 7.59
C GLU A 180 -3.40 -15.45 7.42
N GLY A 181 -3.07 -14.19 7.70
CA GLY A 181 -1.72 -13.67 7.61
C GLY A 181 -1.23 -13.31 6.19
N ASP A 182 -2.08 -13.37 5.17
CA ASP A 182 -1.73 -12.85 3.85
C ASP A 182 -1.61 -11.32 3.87
N ILE A 183 -0.79 -10.78 2.99
CA ILE A 183 -0.95 -9.43 2.47
C ILE A 183 -2.12 -9.48 1.50
N VAL A 184 -2.99 -8.46 1.48
CA VAL A 184 -4.13 -8.42 0.56
C VAL A 184 -3.96 -7.25 -0.40
N LEU A 185 -3.95 -7.54 -1.70
CA LEU A 185 -3.84 -6.57 -2.78
C LEU A 185 -5.19 -6.46 -3.49
N ILE A 186 -5.81 -5.27 -3.46
CA ILE A 186 -7.15 -5.06 -4.03
C ILE A 186 -7.11 -4.10 -5.20
N CYS A 187 -7.88 -4.38 -6.25
CA CYS A 187 -7.98 -3.56 -7.45
C CYS A 187 -9.34 -3.70 -8.15
N SER A 188 -9.63 -2.76 -9.03
CA SER A 188 -10.66 -2.89 -10.08
C SER A 188 -10.36 -1.97 -11.25
N SER A 189 -11.03 -2.22 -12.39
CA SER A 189 -10.95 -1.36 -13.58
C SER A 189 -11.93 -0.18 -13.54
N TYR A 190 -12.85 -0.16 -12.58
CA TYR A 190 -13.82 0.93 -12.44
C TYR A 190 -13.18 2.23 -11.96
N ARG A 191 -13.84 3.37 -12.22
CA ARG A 191 -13.30 4.70 -11.90
C ARG A 191 -14.37 5.60 -11.30
N GLY A 192 -13.94 6.51 -10.41
CA GLY A 192 -14.82 7.50 -9.80
C GLY A 192 -15.92 6.87 -8.96
N ILE A 193 -17.16 7.32 -9.16
CA ILE A 193 -18.29 6.82 -8.36
C ILE A 193 -18.66 5.35 -8.65
N GLU A 194 -18.19 4.80 -9.78
CA GLU A 194 -18.40 3.40 -10.16
C GLU A 194 -17.41 2.45 -9.49
N GLU A 195 -16.35 2.96 -8.85
CA GLU A 195 -15.39 2.13 -8.12
C GLU A 195 -16.06 1.37 -6.98
N PRO A 196 -15.84 0.05 -6.85
CA PRO A 196 -16.26 -0.67 -5.66
C PRO A 196 -15.61 -0.06 -4.42
N TYR A 197 -16.28 -0.15 -3.30
CA TYR A 197 -15.77 0.41 -2.05
C TYR A 197 -15.63 -0.65 -0.97
N LEU A 198 -14.63 -0.48 -0.11
CA LEU A 198 -14.37 -1.33 1.04
C LEU A 198 -15.14 -0.78 2.25
N PRO A 199 -16.22 -1.46 2.70
CA PRO A 199 -16.94 -1.07 3.91
C PRO A 199 -16.08 -1.22 5.17
N ALA A 200 -16.37 -0.43 6.19
CA ALA A 200 -15.72 -0.50 7.49
C ALA A 200 -15.87 -1.89 8.13
N GLU A 201 -17.06 -2.49 8.04
CA GLU A 201 -17.31 -3.84 8.57
C GLU A 201 -16.49 -4.93 7.84
N THR A 202 -16.26 -4.77 6.53
CA THR A 202 -15.38 -5.70 5.79
C THR A 202 -13.92 -5.49 6.20
N ALA A 203 -13.49 -4.24 6.40
CA ALA A 203 -12.16 -3.94 6.90
C ALA A 203 -11.95 -4.53 8.30
N LYS A 204 -12.95 -4.41 9.18
CA LYS A 204 -12.96 -5.04 10.50
C LYS A 204 -12.81 -6.56 10.40
N TRP A 205 -13.59 -7.21 9.53
CA TRP A 205 -13.49 -8.65 9.30
C TRP A 205 -12.12 -9.08 8.77
N LEU A 206 -11.51 -8.32 7.85
CA LEU A 206 -10.14 -8.56 7.38
C LEU A 206 -9.12 -8.47 8.53
N ALA A 207 -9.33 -7.54 9.45
CA ALA A 207 -8.44 -7.35 10.59
C ALA A 207 -8.61 -8.44 11.66
N GLU A 208 -9.83 -8.71 12.09
CA GLU A 208 -10.11 -9.54 13.27
C GLU A 208 -10.21 -11.04 12.94
N GLU A 209 -10.84 -11.38 11.80
CA GLU A 209 -11.08 -12.76 11.41
C GLU A 209 -9.99 -13.31 10.49
N LYS A 210 -9.60 -12.53 9.48
CA LYS A 210 -8.54 -12.92 8.54
C LYS A 210 -7.15 -12.58 9.04
N LYS A 211 -7.03 -11.60 9.94
CA LYS A 211 -5.75 -11.16 10.51
C LYS A 211 -4.70 -10.94 9.43
N ILE A 212 -5.10 -10.22 8.39
CA ILE A 212 -4.19 -9.89 7.30
C ILE A 212 -3.00 -9.09 7.81
N LYS A 213 -1.86 -9.16 7.13
CA LYS A 213 -0.67 -8.40 7.54
C LYS A 213 -0.73 -6.94 7.09
N MET A 214 -1.24 -6.70 5.91
CA MET A 214 -1.26 -5.40 5.25
C MET A 214 -2.34 -5.39 4.18
N LEU A 215 -2.94 -4.22 3.94
CA LEU A 215 -3.82 -3.99 2.80
C LEU A 215 -3.13 -3.10 1.78
N GLY A 216 -2.94 -3.58 0.56
CA GLY A 216 -2.46 -2.80 -0.59
C GLY A 216 -3.60 -2.48 -1.55
N VAL A 217 -3.70 -1.22 -2.01
CA VAL A 217 -4.84 -0.76 -2.81
C VAL A 217 -4.40 -0.08 -4.08
N GLU A 218 -4.92 -0.57 -5.21
CA GLU A 218 -4.78 0.13 -6.49
C GLU A 218 -5.74 1.32 -6.53
N VAL A 219 -5.19 2.50 -6.73
CA VAL A 219 -5.96 3.75 -6.83
C VAL A 219 -5.50 4.50 -8.09
N PRO A 220 -6.43 4.97 -8.91
CA PRO A 220 -7.88 4.77 -8.81
C PRO A 220 -8.29 3.32 -9.14
N GLY A 221 -9.36 2.84 -8.53
CA GLY A 221 -9.88 1.49 -8.75
C GLY A 221 -10.72 0.95 -7.60
N VAL A 222 -10.36 1.30 -6.36
CA VAL A 222 -11.12 0.93 -5.16
C VAL A 222 -11.19 2.14 -4.24
N ARG A 223 -12.37 2.39 -3.67
CA ARG A 223 -12.60 3.44 -2.67
C ARG A 223 -12.74 2.85 -1.28
N TRP A 224 -12.58 3.70 -0.29
CA TRP A 224 -12.91 3.41 1.11
C TRP A 224 -14.35 3.79 1.39
N GLU A 225 -14.96 3.18 2.38
CA GLU A 225 -16.11 3.78 3.01
C GLU A 225 -15.69 5.10 3.65
N SER A 226 -16.35 6.18 3.23
CA SER A 226 -16.12 7.52 3.76
C SER A 226 -17.42 8.04 4.37
N ASN A 227 -17.35 8.50 5.59
CA ASN A 227 -18.41 9.25 6.20
C ASN A 227 -18.15 10.76 6.06
N GLY A 228 -18.31 11.26 4.85
CA GLY A 228 -18.05 12.65 4.51
C GLY A 228 -18.88 13.70 5.29
N LYS A 229 -19.86 13.26 6.10
CA LYS A 229 -20.64 14.12 6.99
C LYS A 229 -19.98 14.32 8.35
N VAL A 230 -18.96 13.53 8.66
CA VAL A 230 -18.22 13.57 9.93
C VAL A 230 -16.84 14.13 9.67
N PRO A 231 -16.37 15.10 10.49
CA PRO A 231 -15.01 15.61 10.33
C PRO A 231 -13.96 14.52 10.49
N SER A 232 -12.82 14.69 9.80
CA SER A 232 -11.62 13.86 10.09
C SER A 232 -11.29 13.96 11.58
N PRO A 233 -10.89 12.86 12.20
CA PRO A 233 -10.52 11.55 11.64
C PRO A 233 -11.68 10.56 11.49
N ASN A 234 -12.82 10.81 12.10
CA ASN A 234 -13.94 9.85 12.17
C ASN A 234 -14.59 9.57 10.80
N ASN A 235 -14.21 10.33 9.76
CA ASN A 235 -14.66 10.10 8.39
C ASN A 235 -13.99 8.90 7.70
N SER A 236 -13.01 8.24 8.34
CA SER A 236 -12.30 7.10 7.78
C SER A 236 -12.37 5.84 8.66
N PRO A 237 -13.57 5.26 8.84
CA PRO A 237 -13.75 4.10 9.72
C PRO A 237 -12.99 2.86 9.24
N THR A 238 -12.77 2.71 7.93
CA THR A 238 -11.96 1.63 7.34
C THR A 238 -10.54 1.65 7.88
N HIS A 239 -9.88 2.82 7.86
CA HIS A 239 -8.51 2.98 8.39
C HIS A 239 -8.45 2.69 9.89
N ARG A 240 -9.46 3.14 10.65
CA ARG A 240 -9.53 2.88 12.08
C ARG A 240 -9.48 1.38 12.40
N HIS A 241 -10.24 0.56 11.68
CA HIS A 241 -10.25 -0.89 11.91
C HIS A 241 -8.94 -1.56 11.53
N LEU A 242 -8.33 -1.17 10.41
CA LEU A 242 -7.08 -1.75 9.96
C LEU A 242 -5.90 -1.30 10.85
N MET A 243 -5.67 0.00 10.91
CA MET A 243 -4.51 0.55 11.64
C MET A 243 -4.61 0.34 13.15
N GLY A 244 -5.83 0.33 13.71
CA GLY A 244 -6.06 -0.02 15.10
C GLY A 244 -5.66 -1.45 15.45
N ASN A 245 -5.60 -2.34 14.46
CA ASN A 245 -5.12 -3.71 14.59
C ASN A 245 -3.67 -3.90 14.09
N ASN A 246 -2.90 -2.82 13.98
CA ASN A 246 -1.53 -2.84 13.45
C ASN A 246 -1.42 -3.38 12.01
N ILE A 247 -2.45 -3.14 11.20
CA ILE A 247 -2.49 -3.50 9.79
C ILE A 247 -2.30 -2.23 8.97
N PRO A 248 -1.11 -2.01 8.40
CA PRO A 248 -0.86 -0.83 7.57
C PRO A 248 -1.67 -0.90 6.28
N VAL A 249 -2.03 0.30 5.79
CA VAL A 249 -2.67 0.49 4.49
C VAL A 249 -1.66 1.10 3.54
N THR A 250 -1.51 0.48 2.38
CA THR A 250 -0.51 0.87 1.37
C THR A 250 -1.19 1.26 0.08
N TYR A 251 -1.01 2.50 -0.34
CA TYR A 251 -1.61 3.08 -1.55
C TYR A 251 -0.91 4.39 -1.95
N PRO A 252 -1.16 4.98 -3.13
CA PRO A 252 -1.73 4.30 -4.28
C PRO A 252 -0.78 3.23 -4.81
N LEU A 253 -1.30 2.05 -5.08
CA LEU A 253 -0.60 1.06 -5.89
C LEU A 253 -1.12 1.10 -7.32
N THR A 254 -0.37 0.51 -8.23
CA THR A 254 -0.73 0.37 -9.64
C THR A 254 -0.40 -1.03 -10.13
N ASN A 255 -0.93 -1.42 -11.30
CA ASN A 255 -0.65 -2.71 -11.94
C ASN A 255 -1.04 -3.96 -11.14
N ILE A 256 -1.75 -3.85 -10.01
CA ILE A 256 -2.31 -5.02 -9.32
C ILE A 256 -3.24 -5.78 -10.28
N SER A 257 -4.02 -5.04 -11.07
CA SER A 257 -4.92 -5.57 -12.10
C SER A 257 -4.23 -6.37 -13.21
N THR A 258 -2.91 -6.21 -13.37
CA THR A 258 -2.12 -6.97 -14.35
C THR A 258 -1.59 -8.31 -13.83
N LEU A 259 -1.73 -8.55 -12.53
CA LEU A 259 -1.38 -9.82 -11.90
C LEU A 259 -2.44 -10.87 -12.28
N THR A 260 -1.99 -12.03 -12.69
CA THR A 260 -2.86 -13.11 -13.21
C THR A 260 -3.06 -14.24 -12.20
N GLN A 261 -2.19 -14.33 -11.20
CA GLN A 261 -2.25 -15.36 -10.17
C GLN A 261 -3.01 -14.87 -8.94
N LYS A 262 -3.71 -15.78 -8.28
CA LYS A 262 -4.43 -15.49 -7.03
C LYS A 262 -3.51 -15.16 -5.86
N HIS A 263 -2.27 -15.61 -5.90
CA HIS A 263 -1.24 -15.32 -4.93
C HIS A 263 0.07 -15.01 -5.63
N VAL A 264 0.75 -13.99 -5.13
CA VAL A 264 2.06 -13.52 -5.57
C VAL A 264 2.94 -13.33 -4.35
N TYR A 265 4.22 -13.05 -4.54
CA TYR A 265 5.08 -12.61 -3.43
C TYR A 265 5.27 -11.10 -3.53
N TYR A 266 4.87 -10.39 -2.49
CA TYR A 266 4.92 -8.93 -2.41
C TYR A 266 6.12 -8.45 -1.59
N ILE A 267 6.71 -7.34 -1.99
CA ILE A 267 7.70 -6.58 -1.20
C ILE A 267 7.38 -5.09 -1.36
N GLY A 268 7.22 -4.39 -0.23
CA GLY A 268 7.01 -2.93 -0.23
C GLY A 268 7.43 -2.33 1.09
N LEU A 269 8.75 -2.26 1.33
CA LEU A 269 9.32 -1.81 2.59
C LEU A 269 9.21 -0.29 2.74
N PRO A 270 8.59 0.23 3.82
CA PRO A 270 8.61 1.65 4.12
C PRO A 270 10.02 2.09 4.55
N ALA A 271 10.37 3.32 4.22
CA ALA A 271 11.52 3.96 4.82
C ALA A 271 11.28 4.14 6.33
N ARG A 272 12.32 3.94 7.13
CA ARG A 272 12.20 3.97 8.59
C ARG A 272 12.28 5.39 9.12
N PHE A 273 11.13 6.05 9.20
CA PHE A 273 10.99 7.38 9.77
C PHE A 273 10.38 7.29 11.17
N ASP A 274 11.04 7.90 12.15
CA ASP A 274 10.54 7.99 13.54
C ASP A 274 9.37 8.98 13.62
N ARG A 275 8.31 8.59 14.30
CA ARG A 275 7.12 9.42 14.61
C ARG A 275 6.41 10.03 13.40
N MET A 276 6.36 9.30 12.28
CA MET A 276 5.64 9.72 11.09
C MET A 276 4.43 8.81 10.86
N GLU A 277 3.33 9.40 10.38
CA GLU A 277 2.08 8.71 10.09
C GLU A 277 2.13 7.86 8.83
N ALA A 278 3.06 8.17 7.93
CA ALA A 278 3.22 7.49 6.66
C ALA A 278 4.69 7.42 6.26
N SER A 279 5.00 6.58 5.28
CA SER A 279 6.33 6.49 4.71
C SER A 279 6.26 6.02 3.26
N TRP A 280 7.11 6.60 2.43
CA TRP A 280 7.25 6.18 1.04
C TRP A 280 7.74 4.77 0.93
N ILE A 281 7.23 4.09 -0.11
CA ILE A 281 7.67 2.76 -0.48
C ILE A 281 7.95 2.68 -1.99
N ARG A 282 8.71 1.67 -2.37
CA ARG A 282 8.67 1.11 -3.71
C ARG A 282 8.20 -0.33 -3.62
N ALA A 283 6.98 -0.56 -4.10
CA ALA A 283 6.32 -1.85 -4.02
C ALA A 283 6.51 -2.63 -5.31
N ILE A 284 6.82 -3.92 -5.18
CA ILE A 284 6.94 -4.87 -6.28
C ILE A 284 6.23 -6.17 -5.94
N ALA A 285 5.79 -6.89 -6.96
CA ALA A 285 5.33 -8.26 -6.82
C ALA A 285 6.14 -9.20 -7.71
N PHE A 286 6.40 -10.39 -7.18
CA PHE A 286 6.96 -11.51 -7.94
C PHE A 286 5.82 -12.46 -8.28
N GLU A 287 5.60 -12.65 -9.56
CA GLU A 287 4.61 -13.57 -10.10
C GLU A 287 5.29 -14.63 -10.95
N GLU A 288 4.97 -15.90 -10.76
CA GLU A 288 5.56 -16.98 -11.53
C GLU A 288 5.25 -16.80 -13.03
N ARG A 289 6.26 -16.98 -13.88
CA ARG A 289 6.09 -16.91 -15.34
C ARG A 289 5.30 -18.13 -15.79
N ASN A 290 4.26 -17.90 -16.57
CA ASN A 290 3.51 -18.97 -17.25
C ASN A 290 4.32 -19.63 -18.34
#